data_a539f7cd75073c96df4981c5cea33c46
#
_entry.id   a539f7cd75073c96df4981c5cea33c46
#
_cell.length_a   1.000
_cell.length_b   1.000
_cell.length_c   1.000
_cell.angle_alpha   90.00
_cell.angle_beta   90.00
_cell.angle_gamma   90.00
#
_symmetry.space_group_name_H-M   'P 1'
#
loop_
_entity.id
_entity.type
_entity.pdbx_description
1 polymer ?
#
loop_
_entity_poly.entity_id
_entity_poly.type
_entity_poly.pdbx_seq_one_letter_code
_entity_poly.pdbx_strand_id
1 'polypeptide(L)'
;MRIIPAIDLLNGIVVHGIAGRRDEYRPLKSCLAEDPQPASIARGLVDVLGLSEFYIADLTAIAGGAPDWAVYDSIIDAGASLWIDAGVADRSRGLALAKFADQQPAVTGIIVGSESLADASILKELVSLVGPERLIFSLDLMRGELRSAASWLDRDTGTSPRRRLGSSPCHPQLALQIVDAVAAAGVRRLIVLDVAAVGIGQGCPTRDLCRDLRRRYPEIELTSGGGIRNMADVDQLAAAGCDIALVATALHDGRISRNDLELFKSRRPDHDSVC
;
A
#
# COMPACT_ATOMS: atom_id res chain seq x y z
N MET A 1 -9.93 -12.85 -2.64
CA MET A 1 -9.50 -11.50 -2.18
C MET A 1 -9.07 -11.57 -0.74
N ARG A 2 -7.89 -11.02 -0.39
CA ARG A 2 -7.36 -10.96 0.99
C ARG A 2 -7.61 -9.57 1.59
N ILE A 3 -7.59 -9.48 2.91
CA ILE A 3 -7.63 -8.20 3.65
C ILE A 3 -6.31 -8.08 4.41
N ILE A 4 -5.61 -6.97 4.19
CA ILE A 4 -4.32 -6.67 4.82
C ILE A 4 -4.49 -5.39 5.65
N PRO A 5 -4.23 -5.43 6.96
CA PRO A 5 -4.16 -4.24 7.78
C PRO A 5 -3.09 -3.26 7.30
N ALA A 6 -3.45 -1.99 7.22
CA ALA A 6 -2.50 -0.90 6.95
C ALA A 6 -2.17 -0.18 8.26
N ILE A 7 -0.87 -0.03 8.52
CA ILE A 7 -0.30 0.59 9.74
C ILE A 7 0.59 1.75 9.31
N ASP A 8 0.25 2.95 9.76
CA ASP A 8 1.08 4.14 9.59
C ASP A 8 1.99 4.32 10.82
N LEU A 9 3.30 4.35 10.60
CA LEU A 9 4.32 4.60 11.62
C LEU A 9 4.84 6.03 11.52
N LEU A 10 4.88 6.74 12.62
CA LEU A 10 5.50 8.06 12.73
C LEU A 10 6.31 8.15 14.03
N ASN A 11 7.62 8.37 13.91
CA ASN A 11 8.52 8.44 15.06
C ASN A 11 8.42 7.23 16.00
N GLY A 12 8.35 6.02 15.43
CA GLY A 12 8.34 4.74 16.16
C GLY A 12 7.01 4.34 16.79
N ILE A 13 5.91 5.08 16.58
CA ILE A 13 4.59 4.73 17.07
C ILE A 13 3.57 4.63 15.95
N VAL A 14 2.50 3.86 16.18
CA VAL A 14 1.39 3.76 15.24
C VAL A 14 0.50 5.00 15.35
N VAL A 15 0.20 5.60 14.19
CA VAL A 15 -0.63 6.81 14.11
C VAL A 15 -1.87 6.59 13.26
N HIS A 16 -2.89 7.41 13.49
CA HIS A 16 -4.07 7.46 12.64
C HIS A 16 -3.81 8.40 11.46
N GLY A 17 -3.68 7.83 10.26
CA GLY A 17 -3.53 8.60 9.02
C GLY A 17 -4.82 9.31 8.65
N ILE A 18 -4.72 10.60 8.27
CA ILE A 18 -5.87 11.44 7.91
C ILE A 18 -5.56 12.19 6.62
N ALA A 19 -6.04 11.70 5.47
CA ALA A 19 -5.99 12.38 4.18
C ALA A 19 -4.60 12.93 3.78
N GLY A 20 -3.51 12.30 4.21
CA GLY A 20 -2.14 12.75 3.96
C GLY A 20 -1.72 14.01 4.74
N ARG A 21 -2.55 14.53 5.63
CA ARG A 21 -2.27 15.71 6.45
C ARG A 21 -1.48 15.32 7.69
N ARG A 22 -0.17 15.12 7.53
CA ARG A 22 0.72 14.54 8.56
C ARG A 22 0.78 15.33 9.87
N ASP A 23 0.54 16.63 9.85
CA ASP A 23 0.42 17.53 11.01
C ASP A 23 -0.82 17.24 11.88
N GLU A 24 -1.85 16.63 11.30
CA GLU A 24 -3.06 16.21 11.99
C GLU A 24 -2.99 14.80 12.57
N TYR A 25 -1.95 14.02 12.26
CA TYR A 25 -1.82 12.65 12.73
C TYR A 25 -1.66 12.60 14.24
N ARG A 26 -2.33 11.65 14.87
CA ARG A 26 -2.31 11.43 16.32
C ARG A 26 -2.03 9.96 16.60
N PRO A 27 -1.46 9.61 17.75
CA PRO A 27 -1.32 8.23 18.18
C PRO A 27 -2.62 7.46 17.98
N LEU A 28 -2.53 6.27 17.41
CA LEU A 28 -3.70 5.45 17.11
C LEU A 28 -4.41 5.05 18.41
N LYS A 29 -5.74 5.20 18.41
CA LYS A 29 -6.62 4.57 19.38
C LYS A 29 -7.25 3.35 18.75
N SER A 30 -7.12 2.19 19.39
CA SER A 30 -7.58 0.92 18.84
C SER A 30 -8.39 0.15 19.89
N CYS A 31 -9.45 -0.53 19.49
CA CYS A 31 -10.13 -1.49 20.35
C CYS A 31 -9.35 -2.81 20.48
N LEU A 32 -8.25 -2.97 19.75
CA LEU A 32 -7.44 -4.19 19.71
C LEU A 32 -6.20 -4.13 20.60
N ALA A 33 -5.81 -2.93 21.09
CA ALA A 33 -4.62 -2.72 21.90
C ALA A 33 -4.80 -1.53 22.85
N GLU A 34 -4.14 -1.58 23.99
CA GLU A 34 -4.25 -0.54 25.04
C GLU A 34 -3.40 0.70 24.71
N ASP A 35 -2.35 0.52 23.91
CA ASP A 35 -1.40 1.57 23.53
C ASP A 35 -1.08 1.55 22.02
N PRO A 36 -0.51 2.63 21.46
CA PRO A 36 -0.16 2.72 20.06
C PRO A 36 1.23 2.14 19.73
N GLN A 37 1.79 1.28 20.60
CA GLN A 37 3.07 0.64 20.31
C GLN A 37 2.92 -0.37 19.18
N PRO A 38 3.84 -0.40 18.19
CA PRO A 38 3.73 -1.26 17.02
C PRO A 38 3.54 -2.74 17.35
N ALA A 39 4.29 -3.27 18.31
CA ALA A 39 4.15 -4.65 18.74
C ALA A 39 2.79 -4.94 19.43
N SER A 40 2.24 -3.99 20.18
CA SER A 40 0.92 -4.13 20.81
C SER A 40 -0.20 -4.15 19.78
N ILE A 41 -0.15 -3.23 18.81
CA ILE A 41 -1.10 -3.19 17.69
C ILE A 41 -1.00 -4.46 16.85
N ALA A 42 0.22 -4.93 16.54
CA ALA A 42 0.43 -6.14 15.76
C ALA A 42 -0.15 -7.38 16.46
N ARG A 43 0.13 -7.56 17.75
CA ARG A 43 -0.48 -8.65 18.55
C ARG A 43 -2.00 -8.59 18.54
N GLY A 44 -2.58 -7.41 18.72
CA GLY A 44 -4.04 -7.25 18.67
C GLY A 44 -4.63 -7.68 17.32
N LEU A 45 -4.00 -7.32 16.20
CA LEU A 45 -4.44 -7.72 14.86
C LEU A 45 -4.30 -9.24 14.64
N VAL A 46 -3.21 -9.85 15.11
CA VAL A 46 -2.97 -11.29 15.00
C VAL A 46 -3.92 -12.08 15.90
N ASP A 47 -3.94 -11.79 17.20
CA ASP A 47 -4.63 -12.60 18.19
C ASP A 47 -6.15 -12.43 18.14
N VAL A 48 -6.61 -11.17 17.97
CA VAL A 48 -8.06 -10.87 17.99
C VAL A 48 -8.69 -11.08 16.63
N LEU A 49 -8.05 -10.62 15.53
CA LEU A 49 -8.65 -10.67 14.21
C LEU A 49 -8.14 -11.82 13.32
N GLY A 50 -7.03 -12.48 13.69
CA GLY A 50 -6.43 -13.53 12.88
C GLY A 50 -5.82 -13.00 11.56
N LEU A 51 -5.35 -11.76 11.57
CA LEU A 51 -4.67 -11.12 10.44
C LEU A 51 -3.17 -11.05 10.77
N SER A 52 -2.32 -11.63 9.92
CA SER A 52 -0.88 -11.75 10.15
C SER A 52 -0.01 -11.25 8.99
N GLU A 53 -0.59 -10.58 8.01
CA GLU A 53 0.16 -9.90 6.93
C GLU A 53 -0.21 -8.43 6.96
N PHE A 54 0.78 -7.52 7.07
CA PHE A 54 0.55 -6.09 7.28
C PHE A 54 1.26 -5.24 6.23
N TYR A 55 0.60 -4.18 5.76
CA TYR A 55 1.22 -3.07 5.07
C TYR A 55 1.69 -2.05 6.10
N ILE A 56 2.97 -1.70 6.07
CA ILE A 56 3.59 -0.71 6.96
C ILE A 56 4.01 0.50 6.13
N ALA A 57 3.42 1.67 6.41
CA ALA A 57 3.93 2.95 5.93
C ALA A 57 4.80 3.59 7.01
N ASP A 58 6.13 3.52 6.85
CA ASP A 58 7.06 4.25 7.71
C ASP A 58 7.18 5.71 7.24
N LEU A 59 6.31 6.55 7.79
CA LEU A 59 6.21 7.95 7.39
C LEU A 59 7.47 8.76 7.72
N THR A 60 8.24 8.33 8.71
CA THR A 60 9.53 8.94 9.05
C THR A 60 10.55 8.63 7.95
N ALA A 61 10.62 7.38 7.51
CA ALA A 61 11.50 6.98 6.43
C ALA A 61 11.06 7.55 5.06
N ILE A 62 9.74 7.56 4.78
CA ILE A 62 9.16 8.18 3.58
C ILE A 62 9.48 9.69 3.51
N ALA A 63 9.57 10.36 4.66
CA ALA A 63 9.97 11.77 4.74
C ALA A 63 11.49 12.01 4.61
N GLY A 64 12.28 10.96 4.32
CA GLY A 64 13.73 11.04 4.14
C GLY A 64 14.55 10.59 5.35
N GLY A 65 13.92 10.17 6.44
CA GLY A 65 14.57 9.54 7.60
C GLY A 65 15.12 8.15 7.30
N ALA A 66 15.72 7.50 8.30
CA ALA A 66 16.10 6.10 8.22
C ALA A 66 14.91 5.18 8.47
N PRO A 67 14.85 3.97 7.85
CA PRO A 67 13.88 2.94 8.23
C PRO A 67 14.08 2.51 9.68
N ASP A 68 12.98 2.28 10.38
CA ASP A 68 13.01 1.84 11.79
C ASP A 68 13.04 0.31 11.87
N TRP A 69 14.24 -0.26 11.65
CA TRP A 69 14.45 -1.71 11.64
C TRP A 69 13.97 -2.40 12.91
N ALA A 70 14.20 -1.76 14.08
CA ALA A 70 13.81 -2.33 15.37
C ALA A 70 12.29 -2.40 15.52
N VAL A 71 11.56 -1.43 14.99
CA VAL A 71 10.10 -1.47 14.95
C VAL A 71 9.62 -2.58 14.03
N TYR A 72 10.23 -2.76 12.84
CA TYR A 72 9.84 -3.85 11.94
C TYR A 72 10.08 -5.22 12.60
N ASP A 73 11.24 -5.44 13.24
CA ASP A 73 11.51 -6.67 13.98
C ASP A 73 10.48 -6.90 15.09
N SER A 74 10.09 -5.88 15.84
CA SER A 74 9.11 -5.98 16.91
C SER A 74 7.71 -6.39 16.44
N ILE A 75 7.32 -5.99 15.21
CA ILE A 75 6.07 -6.38 14.57
C ILE A 75 6.16 -7.83 14.06
N ILE A 76 7.31 -8.22 13.49
CA ILE A 76 7.58 -9.60 13.06
C ILE A 76 7.54 -10.55 14.25
N ASP A 77 8.17 -10.20 15.37
CA ASP A 77 8.16 -10.96 16.62
C ASP A 77 6.74 -11.13 17.22
N ALA A 78 5.83 -10.24 16.88
CA ALA A 78 4.41 -10.37 17.20
C ALA A 78 3.65 -11.35 16.28
N GLY A 79 4.34 -12.02 15.34
CA GLY A 79 3.77 -13.06 14.46
C GLY A 79 3.29 -12.54 13.11
N ALA A 80 3.75 -11.37 12.66
CA ALA A 80 3.33 -10.76 11.40
C ALA A 80 4.35 -10.93 10.28
N SER A 81 3.87 -10.97 9.04
CA SER A 81 4.64 -10.72 7.83
C SER A 81 4.37 -9.30 7.31
N LEU A 82 5.36 -8.69 6.64
CA LEU A 82 5.35 -7.27 6.35
C LEU A 82 5.51 -6.94 4.87
N TRP A 83 4.72 -5.98 4.39
CA TRP A 83 5.00 -5.15 3.23
C TRP A 83 5.48 -3.81 3.75
N ILE A 84 6.68 -3.38 3.38
CA ILE A 84 7.31 -2.19 3.94
C ILE A 84 7.37 -1.08 2.88
N ASP A 85 6.70 0.03 3.17
CA ASP A 85 6.91 1.31 2.50
C ASP A 85 7.78 2.20 3.39
N ALA A 86 9.04 2.33 3.00
CA ALA A 86 10.02 3.18 3.67
C ALA A 86 10.60 4.23 2.70
N GLY A 87 9.85 4.65 1.70
CA GLY A 87 10.22 5.69 0.76
C GLY A 87 11.40 5.33 -0.12
N VAL A 88 11.25 4.30 -0.97
CA VAL A 88 12.29 3.90 -1.94
C VAL A 88 12.38 4.94 -3.05
N ALA A 89 13.28 5.90 -2.89
CA ALA A 89 13.54 6.95 -3.87
C ALA A 89 14.68 6.59 -4.83
N ASP A 90 15.57 5.71 -4.43
CA ASP A 90 16.79 5.35 -5.15
C ASP A 90 17.23 3.90 -4.89
N ARG A 91 18.31 3.50 -5.59
CA ARG A 91 18.92 2.18 -5.47
C ARG A 91 19.44 1.89 -4.06
N SER A 92 19.96 2.88 -3.35
CA SER A 92 20.56 2.68 -2.02
C SER A 92 19.52 2.25 -1.01
N ARG A 93 18.37 2.93 -0.99
CA ARG A 93 17.22 2.58 -0.14
C ARG A 93 16.67 1.21 -0.51
N GLY A 94 16.50 0.94 -1.81
CA GLY A 94 16.06 -0.36 -2.30
C GLY A 94 16.99 -1.50 -1.86
N LEU A 95 18.32 -1.31 -1.95
CA LEU A 95 19.31 -2.29 -1.50
C LEU A 95 19.26 -2.53 0.01
N ALA A 96 19.08 -1.47 0.81
CA ALA A 96 18.97 -1.62 2.26
C ALA A 96 17.76 -2.46 2.67
N LEU A 97 16.60 -2.21 2.06
CA LEU A 97 15.38 -2.99 2.31
C LEU A 97 15.48 -4.43 1.79
N ALA A 98 16.09 -4.63 0.60
CA ALA A 98 16.31 -5.97 0.07
C ALA A 98 17.20 -6.81 1.00
N LYS A 99 18.31 -6.24 1.51
CA LYS A 99 19.17 -6.92 2.49
C LYS A 99 18.44 -7.26 3.78
N PHE A 100 17.61 -6.36 4.27
CA PHE A 100 16.78 -6.65 5.46
C PHE A 100 15.80 -7.79 5.18
N ALA A 101 15.11 -7.77 4.03
CA ALA A 101 14.20 -8.82 3.62
C ALA A 101 14.89 -10.19 3.39
N ASP A 102 16.16 -10.20 2.99
CA ASP A 102 16.94 -11.44 2.86
C ASP A 102 17.30 -12.05 4.24
N GLN A 103 17.39 -11.23 5.28
CA GLN A 103 17.63 -11.66 6.68
C GLN A 103 16.32 -11.97 7.42
N GLN A 104 15.21 -11.35 7.00
CA GLN A 104 13.89 -11.45 7.61
C GLN A 104 12.87 -12.03 6.60
N PRO A 105 12.71 -13.37 6.51
CA PRO A 105 11.78 -13.99 5.58
C PRO A 105 10.31 -13.54 5.73
N ALA A 106 9.97 -12.96 6.89
CA ALA A 106 8.66 -12.36 7.13
C ALA A 106 8.44 -11.06 6.34
N VAL A 107 9.48 -10.46 5.73
CA VAL A 107 9.31 -9.32 4.82
C VAL A 107 8.96 -9.83 3.43
N THR A 108 7.67 -9.82 3.10
CA THR A 108 7.08 -10.38 1.87
C THR A 108 6.80 -9.33 0.79
N GLY A 109 6.98 -8.04 1.13
CA GLY A 109 6.79 -6.94 0.18
C GLY A 109 7.69 -5.74 0.47
N ILE A 110 8.23 -5.13 -0.58
CA ILE A 110 8.94 -3.84 -0.54
C ILE A 110 8.23 -2.90 -1.49
N ILE A 111 7.73 -1.79 -0.94
CA ILE A 111 6.93 -0.82 -1.68
C ILE A 111 7.83 0.22 -2.35
N VAL A 112 7.55 0.47 -3.63
CA VAL A 112 8.13 1.56 -4.42
C VAL A 112 7.01 2.48 -4.86
N GLY A 113 6.90 3.65 -4.24
CA GLY A 113 5.83 4.62 -4.49
C GLY A 113 6.11 5.50 -5.71
N SER A 114 5.07 5.81 -6.47
CA SER A 114 5.15 6.76 -7.61
C SER A 114 5.58 8.16 -7.17
N GLU A 115 5.27 8.56 -5.92
CA GLU A 115 5.68 9.85 -5.36
C GLU A 115 7.15 9.88 -4.91
N SER A 116 7.71 8.73 -4.54
CA SER A 116 9.07 8.62 -4.02
C SER A 116 10.11 8.44 -5.13
N LEU A 117 9.76 7.72 -6.19
CA LEU A 117 10.69 7.37 -7.25
C LEU A 117 10.94 8.54 -8.20
N ALA A 118 12.13 9.10 -8.14
CA ALA A 118 12.51 10.26 -8.95
C ALA A 118 12.69 9.94 -10.44
N ASP A 119 13.08 8.71 -10.79
CA ASP A 119 13.36 8.26 -12.15
C ASP A 119 12.82 6.83 -12.39
N ALA A 120 11.89 6.73 -13.33
CA ALA A 120 11.34 5.43 -13.76
C ALA A 120 12.41 4.47 -14.32
N SER A 121 13.53 4.97 -14.80
CA SER A 121 14.60 4.15 -15.38
C SER A 121 15.23 3.19 -14.39
N ILE A 122 15.22 3.52 -13.09
CA ILE A 122 15.76 2.66 -12.03
C ILE A 122 14.79 1.54 -11.61
N LEU A 123 13.53 1.57 -12.06
CA LEU A 123 12.54 0.58 -11.66
C LEU A 123 12.94 -0.84 -12.07
N LYS A 124 13.48 -1.02 -13.28
CA LYS A 124 14.00 -2.34 -13.73
C LYS A 124 15.14 -2.84 -12.85
N GLU A 125 16.02 -1.93 -12.42
CA GLU A 125 17.11 -2.28 -11.50
C GLU A 125 16.57 -2.68 -10.13
N LEU A 126 15.57 -1.94 -9.61
CA LEU A 126 14.91 -2.26 -8.35
C LEU A 126 14.16 -3.60 -8.44
N VAL A 127 13.47 -3.90 -9.55
CA VAL A 127 12.87 -5.22 -9.76
C VAL A 127 13.91 -6.33 -9.73
N SER A 128 15.08 -6.12 -10.36
CA SER A 128 16.16 -7.10 -10.35
C SER A 128 16.80 -7.27 -8.96
N LEU A 129 16.84 -6.19 -8.17
CA LEU A 129 17.44 -6.16 -6.85
C LEU A 129 16.56 -6.78 -5.76
N VAL A 130 15.28 -6.45 -5.78
CA VAL A 130 14.28 -6.87 -4.77
C VAL A 130 13.67 -8.22 -5.12
N GLY A 131 13.56 -8.52 -6.41
CA GLY A 131 12.81 -9.64 -6.97
C GLY A 131 11.36 -9.24 -7.32
N PRO A 132 10.83 -9.73 -8.46
CA PRO A 132 9.49 -9.37 -8.94
C PRO A 132 8.36 -9.80 -8.00
N GLU A 133 8.60 -10.85 -7.18
CA GLU A 133 7.62 -11.37 -6.24
C GLU A 133 7.52 -10.54 -4.95
N ARG A 134 8.59 -9.82 -4.60
CA ARG A 134 8.64 -8.96 -3.40
C ARG A 134 8.43 -7.49 -3.71
N LEU A 135 8.74 -7.03 -4.92
CA LEU A 135 8.56 -5.62 -5.28
C LEU A 135 7.08 -5.33 -5.57
N ILE A 136 6.54 -4.35 -4.88
CA ILE A 136 5.18 -3.85 -5.05
C ILE A 136 5.28 -2.38 -5.47
N PHE A 137 4.65 -2.01 -6.58
CA PHE A 137 4.59 -0.61 -6.98
C PHE A 137 3.33 0.03 -6.42
N SER A 138 3.45 1.21 -5.79
CA SER A 138 2.32 2.00 -5.33
C SER A 138 2.05 3.17 -6.25
N LEU A 139 0.87 3.16 -6.86
CA LEU A 139 0.32 4.27 -7.63
C LEU A 139 -0.49 5.16 -6.70
N ASP A 140 0.13 6.24 -6.24
CA ASP A 140 -0.45 7.12 -5.24
C ASP A 140 -1.20 8.28 -5.90
N LEU A 141 -2.42 8.48 -5.46
CA LEU A 141 -3.32 9.55 -5.89
C LEU A 141 -3.58 10.52 -4.73
N MET A 142 -3.96 11.73 -5.05
CA MET A 142 -4.48 12.74 -4.15
C MET A 142 -5.72 13.36 -4.78
N ARG A 143 -6.90 13.03 -4.28
CA ARG A 143 -8.20 13.47 -4.84
C ARG A 143 -8.36 13.08 -6.32
N GLY A 144 -7.95 11.86 -6.65
CA GLY A 144 -7.96 11.34 -8.01
C GLY A 144 -6.82 11.84 -8.90
N GLU A 145 -5.96 12.74 -8.46
CA GLU A 145 -4.80 13.22 -9.21
C GLU A 145 -3.55 12.42 -8.82
N LEU A 146 -2.72 12.10 -9.80
CA LEU A 146 -1.47 11.37 -9.57
C LEU A 146 -0.51 12.17 -8.70
N ARG A 147 -0.01 11.53 -7.65
CA ARG A 147 1.18 11.96 -6.92
C ARG A 147 2.40 11.29 -7.55
N SER A 148 3.07 12.01 -8.41
CA SER A 148 4.23 11.49 -9.13
C SER A 148 5.32 12.54 -9.17
N ALA A 149 6.58 12.12 -9.02
CA ALA A 149 7.70 12.93 -9.41
C ALA A 149 7.64 13.13 -10.93
N ALA A 150 7.78 14.37 -11.40
CA ALA A 150 7.50 14.81 -12.77
C ALA A 150 8.27 14.07 -13.89
N SER A 151 9.26 13.26 -13.57
CA SER A 151 10.17 12.62 -14.53
C SER A 151 9.61 11.38 -15.24
N TRP A 152 8.45 10.84 -14.82
CA TRP A 152 7.89 9.63 -15.42
C TRP A 152 7.48 9.76 -16.89
N LEU A 153 7.25 11.00 -17.36
CA LEU A 153 6.67 11.27 -18.68
C LEU A 153 7.59 11.99 -19.66
N ASP A 154 8.83 12.37 -19.23
CA ASP A 154 9.64 13.33 -19.98
C ASP A 154 10.52 12.76 -21.10
N ARG A 155 10.62 11.45 -21.31
CA ARG A 155 11.65 10.90 -22.21
C ARG A 155 11.23 10.66 -23.66
N ASP A 156 9.92 10.58 -23.98
CA ASP A 156 9.53 10.21 -25.35
C ASP A 156 8.56 11.16 -26.08
N THR A 157 8.01 12.18 -25.45
CA THR A 157 6.97 13.00 -26.11
C THR A 157 7.39 14.41 -26.48
N GLY A 158 8.60 14.87 -26.16
CA GLY A 158 9.11 16.21 -26.55
C GLY A 158 8.30 17.38 -25.98
N THR A 159 7.35 17.15 -25.11
CA THR A 159 6.51 18.18 -24.48
C THR A 159 7.00 18.44 -23.06
N SER A 160 7.71 19.55 -22.90
CA SER A 160 8.20 20.02 -21.60
C SER A 160 7.06 20.21 -20.59
N PRO A 161 7.13 19.60 -19.38
CA PRO A 161 6.06 19.65 -18.37
C PRO A 161 6.05 20.96 -17.57
N ARG A 162 6.55 22.07 -18.12
CA ARG A 162 6.44 23.39 -17.47
C ARG A 162 5.05 24.03 -17.54
N ARG A 163 4.03 23.33 -17.99
CA ARG A 163 2.66 23.77 -17.76
C ARG A 163 2.27 23.42 -16.34
N ARG A 164 2.14 24.44 -15.49
CA ARG A 164 1.41 24.39 -14.20
C ARG A 164 0.15 23.55 -14.42
N LEU A 165 0.09 22.38 -13.79
CA LEU A 165 -1.13 21.59 -13.74
C LEU A 165 -2.17 22.45 -13.00
N GLY A 166 -2.98 23.18 -13.77
CA GLY A 166 -4.27 23.64 -13.32
C GLY A 166 -5.10 22.39 -13.03
N SER A 167 -5.89 22.44 -11.98
CA SER A 167 -6.81 21.45 -11.48
C SER A 167 -7.68 20.80 -12.56
N SER A 168 -7.13 19.85 -13.32
CA SER A 168 -7.89 18.94 -14.15
C SER A 168 -7.90 17.59 -13.47
N PRO A 169 -9.08 16.93 -13.36
CA PRO A 169 -9.16 15.58 -12.79
C PRO A 169 -8.16 14.67 -13.50
N CYS A 170 -7.51 13.80 -12.76
CA CYS A 170 -6.54 12.84 -13.28
C CYS A 170 -7.11 12.18 -14.53
N HIS A 171 -6.46 12.41 -15.69
CA HIS A 171 -6.80 11.64 -16.87
C HIS A 171 -6.49 10.17 -16.55
N PRO A 172 -7.47 9.27 -16.52
CA PRO A 172 -7.24 7.84 -16.33
C PRO A 172 -6.14 7.30 -17.24
N GLN A 173 -5.97 7.92 -18.41
CA GLN A 173 -4.91 7.62 -19.38
C GLN A 173 -3.50 7.78 -18.81
N LEU A 174 -3.25 8.77 -17.95
CA LEU A 174 -1.92 8.98 -17.38
C LEU A 174 -1.56 7.89 -16.36
N ALA A 175 -2.51 7.51 -15.52
CA ALA A 175 -2.36 6.38 -14.60
C ALA A 175 -2.07 5.08 -15.37
N LEU A 176 -2.80 4.83 -16.47
CA LEU A 176 -2.58 3.68 -17.34
C LEU A 176 -1.20 3.71 -18.01
N GLN A 177 -0.71 4.87 -18.48
CA GLN A 177 0.63 4.99 -19.06
C GLN A 177 1.73 4.68 -18.05
N ILE A 178 1.60 5.13 -16.80
CA ILE A 178 2.55 4.76 -15.73
C ILE A 178 2.52 3.26 -15.51
N VAL A 179 1.34 2.65 -15.39
CA VAL A 179 1.22 1.21 -15.18
C VAL A 179 1.73 0.41 -16.39
N ASP A 180 1.60 0.92 -17.64
CA ASP A 180 2.26 0.33 -18.83
C ASP A 180 3.78 0.25 -18.63
N ALA A 181 4.41 1.34 -18.19
CA ALA A 181 5.86 1.38 -17.95
C ALA A 181 6.27 0.48 -16.76
N VAL A 182 5.45 0.45 -15.71
CA VAL A 182 5.66 -0.40 -14.52
C VAL A 182 5.58 -1.89 -14.87
N ALA A 183 4.57 -2.30 -15.63
CA ALA A 183 4.41 -3.67 -16.11
C ALA A 183 5.56 -4.07 -17.05
N ALA A 184 5.97 -3.16 -17.97
CA ALA A 184 7.11 -3.37 -18.87
C ALA A 184 8.45 -3.48 -18.12
N ALA A 185 8.56 -2.90 -16.91
CA ALA A 185 9.70 -3.08 -16.03
C ALA A 185 9.73 -4.44 -15.31
N GLY A 186 8.66 -5.24 -15.40
CA GLY A 186 8.55 -6.57 -14.80
C GLY A 186 7.86 -6.59 -13.44
N VAL A 187 7.22 -5.49 -13.02
CA VAL A 187 6.42 -5.44 -11.79
C VAL A 187 5.15 -6.27 -11.96
N ARG A 188 4.80 -7.06 -10.95
CA ARG A 188 3.65 -7.96 -10.94
C ARG A 188 2.62 -7.63 -9.84
N ARG A 189 2.96 -6.73 -8.93
CA ARG A 189 2.14 -6.38 -7.77
C ARG A 189 1.95 -4.86 -7.73
N LEU A 190 0.70 -4.43 -7.70
CA LEU A 190 0.32 -3.01 -7.80
C LEU A 190 -0.60 -2.62 -6.66
N ILE A 191 -0.29 -1.52 -5.98
CA ILE A 191 -1.19 -0.82 -5.08
C ILE A 191 -1.74 0.39 -5.83
N VAL A 192 -3.04 0.66 -5.70
CA VAL A 192 -3.70 1.88 -6.14
C VAL A 192 -4.35 2.53 -4.93
N LEU A 193 -3.81 3.65 -4.49
CA LEU A 193 -4.24 4.31 -3.26
C LEU A 193 -4.53 5.79 -3.51
N ASP A 194 -5.72 6.27 -3.12
CA ASP A 194 -5.97 7.70 -2.99
C ASP A 194 -5.74 8.13 -1.54
N VAL A 195 -4.63 8.81 -1.31
CA VAL A 195 -4.21 9.24 0.03
C VAL A 195 -5.22 10.21 0.65
N ALA A 196 -5.97 10.98 -0.16
CA ALA A 196 -7.02 11.88 0.34
C ALA A 196 -8.21 11.12 0.96
N ALA A 197 -8.40 9.84 0.65
CA ALA A 197 -9.47 9.01 1.21
C ALA A 197 -9.07 8.31 2.52
N VAL A 198 -7.75 8.23 2.81
CA VAL A 198 -7.23 7.54 4.00
C VAL A 198 -7.76 8.18 5.28
N GLY A 199 -8.32 7.36 6.18
CA GLY A 199 -8.85 7.79 7.47
C GLY A 199 -10.12 8.65 7.42
N ILE A 200 -10.68 8.95 6.24
CA ILE A 200 -11.86 9.83 6.10
C ILE A 200 -13.18 9.04 6.15
N GLY A 201 -13.17 7.74 5.83
CA GLY A 201 -14.35 6.89 5.90
C GLY A 201 -15.44 7.29 4.89
N GLN A 202 -15.07 7.65 3.67
CA GLN A 202 -16.01 7.99 2.60
C GLN A 202 -16.09 6.92 1.48
N GLY A 203 -15.53 5.74 1.72
CA GLY A 203 -15.40 4.68 0.73
C GLY A 203 -14.16 4.84 -0.13
N CYS A 204 -13.94 3.88 -1.04
CA CYS A 204 -12.74 3.80 -1.86
C CYS A 204 -12.97 4.44 -3.24
N PRO A 205 -12.36 5.61 -3.55
CA PRO A 205 -12.59 6.31 -4.83
C PRO A 205 -11.89 5.66 -6.02
N THR A 206 -10.94 4.75 -5.78
CA THR A 206 -10.09 4.13 -6.81
C THR A 206 -10.75 3.00 -7.59
N ARG A 207 -12.01 2.62 -7.26
CA ARG A 207 -12.72 1.44 -7.82
C ARG A 207 -12.78 1.41 -9.34
N ASP A 208 -13.10 2.53 -9.97
CA ASP A 208 -13.24 2.56 -11.43
C ASP A 208 -11.88 2.41 -12.10
N LEU A 209 -10.85 3.05 -11.57
CA LEU A 209 -9.47 2.87 -12.03
C LEU A 209 -9.00 1.40 -11.83
N CYS A 210 -9.31 0.78 -10.69
CA CYS A 210 -9.00 -0.63 -10.46
C CYS A 210 -9.68 -1.54 -11.47
N ARG A 211 -10.93 -1.27 -11.84
CA ARG A 211 -11.66 -2.04 -12.86
C ARG A 211 -10.99 -1.93 -14.24
N ASP A 212 -10.56 -0.73 -14.61
CA ASP A 212 -9.87 -0.50 -15.90
C ASP A 212 -8.49 -1.16 -15.91
N LEU A 213 -7.76 -1.06 -14.80
CA LEU A 213 -6.47 -1.74 -14.63
C LEU A 213 -6.61 -3.26 -14.70
N ARG A 214 -7.61 -3.87 -14.02
CA ARG A 214 -7.86 -5.31 -14.07
C ARG A 214 -8.16 -5.79 -15.49
N ARG A 215 -8.93 -5.02 -16.27
CA ARG A 215 -9.22 -5.37 -17.67
C ARG A 215 -7.96 -5.35 -18.53
N ARG A 216 -7.04 -4.42 -18.28
CA ARG A 216 -5.82 -4.24 -19.06
C ARG A 216 -4.71 -5.18 -18.63
N TYR A 217 -4.62 -5.49 -17.34
CA TYR A 217 -3.58 -6.30 -16.71
C TYR A 217 -4.18 -7.41 -15.84
N PRO A 218 -4.72 -8.47 -16.44
CA PRO A 218 -5.39 -9.55 -15.71
C PRO A 218 -4.46 -10.29 -14.75
N GLU A 219 -3.16 -10.35 -15.04
CA GLU A 219 -2.15 -11.12 -14.29
C GLU A 219 -1.47 -10.31 -13.15
N ILE A 220 -1.71 -9.00 -13.06
CA ILE A 220 -1.13 -8.19 -11.98
C ILE A 220 -1.93 -8.42 -10.69
N GLU A 221 -1.25 -8.72 -9.58
CA GLU A 221 -1.86 -8.70 -8.24
C GLU A 221 -2.23 -7.25 -7.90
N LEU A 222 -3.53 -6.97 -7.83
CA LEU A 222 -4.06 -5.63 -7.67
C LEU A 222 -4.57 -5.40 -6.25
N THR A 223 -3.95 -4.45 -5.57
CA THR A 223 -4.30 -4.02 -4.21
C THR A 223 -4.90 -2.63 -4.24
N SER A 224 -5.93 -2.38 -3.44
CA SER A 224 -6.45 -1.03 -3.23
C SER A 224 -6.96 -0.84 -1.81
N GLY A 225 -7.19 0.42 -1.43
CA GLY A 225 -7.64 0.78 -0.10
C GLY A 225 -7.94 2.28 0.02
N GLY A 226 -7.93 2.76 1.27
CA GLY A 226 -8.24 4.14 1.61
C GLY A 226 -9.75 4.40 1.72
N GLY A 227 -10.20 4.76 2.94
CA GLY A 227 -11.59 5.11 3.21
C GLY A 227 -12.57 3.95 3.40
N ILE A 228 -12.10 2.69 3.44
CA ILE A 228 -12.94 1.51 3.69
C ILE A 228 -13.63 1.62 5.06
N ARG A 229 -14.94 1.46 5.08
CA ARG A 229 -15.78 1.61 6.27
C ARG A 229 -16.27 0.30 6.85
N ASN A 230 -16.53 -0.68 5.98
CA ASN A 230 -17.17 -1.94 6.31
C ASN A 230 -16.93 -2.99 5.20
N MET A 231 -17.45 -4.18 5.38
CA MET A 231 -17.31 -5.29 4.41
C MET A 231 -17.97 -5.01 3.06
N ALA A 232 -19.00 -4.17 2.98
CA ALA A 232 -19.62 -3.81 1.69
C ALA A 232 -18.65 -3.01 0.81
N ASP A 233 -17.79 -2.16 1.39
CA ASP A 233 -16.73 -1.48 0.64
C ASP A 233 -15.67 -2.48 0.14
N VAL A 234 -15.34 -3.50 0.94
CA VAL A 234 -14.44 -4.60 0.55
C VAL A 234 -15.03 -5.40 -0.61
N ASP A 235 -16.33 -5.74 -0.54
CA ASP A 235 -17.03 -6.42 -1.64
C ASP A 235 -17.03 -5.60 -2.94
N GLN A 236 -17.15 -4.26 -2.83
CA GLN A 236 -17.07 -3.38 -4.00
C GLN A 236 -15.67 -3.35 -4.64
N LEU A 237 -14.59 -3.39 -3.84
CA LEU A 237 -13.22 -3.53 -4.37
C LEU A 237 -13.02 -4.88 -5.04
N ALA A 238 -13.54 -5.95 -4.45
CA ALA A 238 -13.50 -7.27 -5.06
C ALA A 238 -14.24 -7.32 -6.40
N ALA A 239 -15.41 -6.67 -6.48
CA ALA A 239 -16.17 -6.54 -7.72
C ALA A 239 -15.46 -5.66 -8.77
N ALA A 240 -14.59 -4.76 -8.34
CA ALA A 240 -13.71 -3.98 -9.21
C ALA A 240 -12.48 -4.76 -9.69
N GLY A 241 -12.28 -6.01 -9.22
CA GLY A 241 -11.20 -6.89 -9.62
C GLY A 241 -9.93 -6.77 -8.76
N CYS A 242 -10.01 -6.17 -7.58
CA CYS A 242 -8.89 -6.17 -6.64
C CYS A 242 -8.72 -7.55 -6.00
N ASP A 243 -7.48 -7.97 -5.82
CA ASP A 243 -7.10 -9.20 -5.14
C ASP A 243 -6.94 -8.97 -3.63
N ILE A 244 -6.61 -7.73 -3.24
CA ILE A 244 -6.29 -7.36 -1.87
C ILE A 244 -6.94 -6.01 -1.52
N ALA A 245 -7.47 -5.91 -0.29
CA ALA A 245 -7.94 -4.67 0.31
C ALA A 245 -7.03 -4.24 1.46
N LEU A 246 -6.48 -3.02 1.43
CA LEU A 246 -5.80 -2.40 2.55
C LEU A 246 -6.83 -1.72 3.47
N VAL A 247 -6.89 -2.17 4.72
CA VAL A 247 -7.86 -1.68 5.70
C VAL A 247 -7.12 -1.21 6.96
N ALA A 248 -7.45 -0.04 7.45
CA ALA A 248 -6.90 0.51 8.69
C ALA A 248 -8.00 0.78 9.71
N THR A 249 -8.57 1.98 9.69
CA THR A 249 -9.48 2.51 10.72
C THR A 249 -10.64 1.57 11.06
N ALA A 250 -11.25 0.91 10.06
CA ALA A 250 -12.40 0.04 10.27
C ALA A 250 -12.09 -1.25 11.07
N LEU A 251 -10.82 -1.67 11.13
CA LEU A 251 -10.36 -2.75 11.99
C LEU A 251 -10.15 -2.24 13.43
N HIS A 252 -9.54 -1.05 13.57
CA HIS A 252 -9.18 -0.49 14.87
C HIS A 252 -10.36 0.07 15.66
N ASP A 253 -11.43 0.46 15.01
CA ASP A 253 -12.67 0.94 15.65
C ASP A 253 -13.78 -0.14 15.74
N GLY A 254 -13.45 -1.39 15.32
CA GLY A 254 -14.34 -2.54 15.46
C GLY A 254 -15.49 -2.60 14.43
N ARG A 255 -15.50 -1.76 13.40
CA ARG A 255 -16.51 -1.82 12.31
C ARG A 255 -16.35 -3.04 11.41
N ILE A 256 -15.17 -3.62 11.37
CA ILE A 256 -14.89 -4.93 10.77
C ILE A 256 -14.39 -5.84 11.90
N SER A 257 -15.19 -6.82 12.25
CA SER A 257 -14.92 -7.78 13.31
C SER A 257 -14.29 -9.08 12.78
N ARG A 258 -13.80 -9.93 13.68
CA ARG A 258 -13.33 -11.28 13.34
C ARG A 258 -14.40 -12.10 12.62
N ASN A 259 -15.65 -12.03 13.10
CA ASN A 259 -16.75 -12.76 12.49
C ASN A 259 -17.00 -12.30 11.03
N ASP A 260 -16.90 -11.00 10.75
CA ASP A 260 -17.02 -10.48 9.39
C ASP A 260 -15.91 -11.02 8.47
N LEU A 261 -14.68 -11.11 8.97
CA LEU A 261 -13.54 -11.65 8.24
C LEU A 261 -13.68 -13.15 7.97
N GLU A 262 -14.16 -13.92 8.95
CA GLU A 262 -14.41 -15.36 8.80
C GLU A 262 -15.54 -15.64 7.81
N LEU A 263 -16.65 -14.90 7.88
CA LEU A 263 -17.74 -14.98 6.92
C LEU A 263 -17.28 -14.59 5.50
N PHE A 264 -16.41 -13.61 5.37
CA PHE A 264 -15.87 -13.22 4.08
C PHE A 264 -14.99 -14.31 3.46
N LYS A 265 -14.10 -14.91 4.26
CA LYS A 265 -13.26 -16.05 3.84
C LYS A 265 -14.11 -17.25 3.40
N SER A 266 -15.16 -17.57 4.14
CA SER A 266 -16.04 -18.72 3.83
C SER A 266 -16.83 -18.57 2.53
N ARG A 267 -17.16 -17.33 2.11
CA ARG A 267 -17.84 -17.05 0.83
C ARG A 267 -16.93 -17.17 -0.38
N ARG A 268 -15.63 -17.13 -0.18
CA ARG A 268 -14.59 -17.12 -1.22
C ARG A 268 -13.45 -18.03 -0.80
N PRO A 269 -13.66 -19.38 -0.82
CA PRO A 269 -12.58 -20.31 -0.53
C PRO A 269 -11.43 -20.02 -1.50
N ASP A 270 -10.21 -19.96 -0.94
CA ASP A 270 -9.00 -19.68 -1.71
C ASP A 270 -8.88 -20.67 -2.86
N HIS A 271 -8.62 -20.16 -4.07
CA HIS A 271 -8.34 -20.97 -5.25
C HIS A 271 -6.99 -21.73 -5.15
N ASP A 272 -6.25 -21.56 -4.06
CA ASP A 272 -4.92 -22.16 -3.83
C ASP A 272 -4.96 -23.58 -3.25
N SER A 273 -6.13 -24.24 -3.23
CA SER A 273 -6.29 -25.62 -2.70
C SER A 273 -6.42 -26.68 -3.78
N VAL A 274 -5.93 -26.40 -4.99
CA VAL A 274 -5.87 -27.42 -6.06
C VAL A 274 -4.47 -27.43 -6.66
N CYS A 275 -3.57 -28.19 -6.04
CA CYS A 275 -2.57 -29.07 -6.66
C CYS A 275 -1.84 -29.87 -5.59
#